data_d2050f2e3b6506030343757ec4f693bf
#
_entry.id   d2050f2e3b6506030343757ec4f693bf
#
_cell.length_a   1.000
_cell.length_b   1.000
_cell.length_c   1.000
_cell.angle_alpha   90.00
_cell.angle_beta   90.00
_cell.angle_gamma   90.00
#
_symmetry.space_group_name_H-M   'P 1'
#
loop_
_entity.id
_entity.type
_entity.pdbx_description
1 polymer ?
#
loop_
_entity_poly.entity_id
_entity_poly.type
_entity_poly.pdbx_seq_one_letter_code
_entity_poly.pdbx_strand_id
1 'polypeptide(L)'
;DKAEVCGNAIVYGNAKVGENAKVQDKAEVCGNAIVYGNAKVGEDAEVYDNAEVCGNVIVFGNAKVRGKAEVCGNAIVYGNAKVGENAEVYGKALIYGDAKVYGNAKVYGNAKVGEDAEVYDKAEVYDKAEVYGNAQIYGNAIVRANAKVYGKAEVCGKAGVCGKAEIRDDAKVYDKAIVCEDANVYGKAQIYGDAKVWYDAKVYGNAEVCGKAEVRGKAEIRDDANVYGNANVYGNAKVYGNAKVYGNAKVYDNAKVWDDAKVYDNAEVCGNAKVWEDAKVYVNAKVYSNAEVYSNAKVYGNAKVYGNAEVCGKAEVCGKAEVFSTRHVLVIGTIGSQDDFATFYRDKDNEITVKCGYFLDKIDKFLEKVTETHGDSNYALVCRAAVEAARLQIDLSNEVTKDADE
;
A
#
# COMPACT_ATOMS: atom_id res chain seq x y z
N ASP A 1 -21.84 -39.90 -33.27
CA ASP A 1 -20.81 -39.66 -32.27
C ASP A 1 -19.49 -40.25 -32.75
N LYS A 2 -18.43 -39.43 -32.78
CA LYS A 2 -17.07 -39.84 -33.22
C LYS A 2 -16.10 -39.85 -32.06
N ALA A 3 -16.54 -40.27 -30.86
CA ALA A 3 -15.68 -40.44 -29.72
C ALA A 3 -14.58 -41.49 -30.00
N GLU A 4 -13.35 -41.15 -29.64
CA GLU A 4 -12.22 -42.06 -29.84
C GLU A 4 -11.54 -42.35 -28.49
N VAL A 5 -11.35 -43.64 -28.17
CA VAL A 5 -10.55 -44.11 -27.04
C VAL A 5 -9.43 -44.98 -27.63
N CYS A 6 -8.18 -44.56 -27.49
CA CYS A 6 -7.06 -45.27 -28.16
C CYS A 6 -5.79 -45.27 -27.28
N GLY A 7 -4.78 -45.99 -27.74
CA GLY A 7 -3.57 -46.24 -26.97
C GLY A 7 -3.84 -47.14 -25.77
N ASN A 8 -3.28 -46.82 -24.63
CA ASN A 8 -3.53 -47.52 -23.36
C ASN A 8 -4.54 -46.78 -22.47
N ALA A 9 -5.39 -45.95 -23.05
CA ALA A 9 -6.40 -45.19 -22.32
C ALA A 9 -7.45 -46.10 -21.68
N ILE A 10 -7.86 -45.78 -20.49
CA ILE A 10 -8.84 -46.55 -19.69
C ILE A 10 -10.06 -45.69 -19.40
N VAL A 11 -11.24 -46.19 -19.76
CA VAL A 11 -12.56 -45.58 -19.44
C VAL A 11 -13.36 -46.59 -18.67
N TYR A 12 -13.74 -46.28 -17.42
CA TYR A 12 -14.49 -47.23 -16.57
C TYR A 12 -15.45 -46.52 -15.61
N GLY A 13 -16.19 -47.32 -14.85
CA GLY A 13 -17.28 -46.84 -14.01
C GLY A 13 -18.50 -46.38 -14.85
N ASN A 14 -19.09 -45.25 -14.47
CA ASN A 14 -20.20 -44.66 -15.23
C ASN A 14 -19.72 -43.49 -16.13
N ALA A 15 -18.43 -43.45 -16.42
CA ALA A 15 -17.83 -42.39 -17.23
C ALA A 15 -18.42 -42.36 -18.66
N LYS A 16 -18.59 -41.15 -19.18
CA LYS A 16 -19.15 -40.96 -20.55
C LYS A 16 -18.15 -40.18 -21.40
N VAL A 17 -17.79 -40.73 -22.55
CA VAL A 17 -17.01 -40.08 -23.57
C VAL A 17 -17.88 -39.93 -24.82
N GLY A 18 -18.21 -38.71 -25.19
CA GLY A 18 -19.19 -38.46 -26.26
C GLY A 18 -18.74 -37.46 -27.32
N GLU A 19 -19.55 -37.29 -28.34
CA GLU A 19 -19.30 -36.41 -29.49
C GLU A 19 -17.96 -36.73 -30.21
N ASN A 20 -17.07 -35.75 -30.34
CA ASN A 20 -15.77 -35.90 -30.98
C ASN A 20 -14.63 -35.95 -29.94
N ALA A 21 -14.96 -36.26 -28.69
CA ALA A 21 -13.94 -36.31 -27.62
C ALA A 21 -12.93 -37.45 -27.87
N LYS A 22 -11.69 -37.17 -27.50
CA LYS A 22 -10.60 -38.15 -27.63
C LYS A 22 -9.95 -38.41 -26.29
N VAL A 23 -9.85 -39.70 -25.92
CA VAL A 23 -9.09 -40.18 -24.76
C VAL A 23 -7.97 -41.06 -25.29
N GLN A 24 -6.73 -40.69 -25.05
CA GLN A 24 -5.61 -41.37 -25.70
C GLN A 24 -4.41 -41.59 -24.76
N ASP A 25 -3.42 -42.33 -25.27
CA ASP A 25 -2.21 -42.66 -24.57
C ASP A 25 -2.46 -43.49 -23.30
N LYS A 26 -2.17 -42.97 -22.09
CA LYS A 26 -2.44 -43.65 -20.81
C LYS A 26 -3.48 -42.89 -19.96
N ALA A 27 -4.25 -42.02 -20.60
CA ALA A 27 -5.26 -41.22 -19.88
C ALA A 27 -6.33 -42.10 -19.24
N GLU A 28 -6.80 -41.72 -18.05
CA GLU A 28 -7.87 -42.37 -17.33
C GLU A 28 -9.12 -41.50 -17.20
N VAL A 29 -10.28 -42.01 -17.55
CA VAL A 29 -11.56 -41.36 -17.37
C VAL A 29 -12.48 -42.30 -16.58
N CYS A 30 -12.82 -41.92 -15.35
CA CYS A 30 -13.56 -42.86 -14.46
C CYS A 30 -14.57 -42.18 -13.54
N GLY A 31 -15.24 -42.99 -12.70
CA GLY A 31 -16.30 -42.52 -11.85
C GLY A 31 -17.57 -42.16 -12.65
N ASN A 32 -18.10 -40.98 -12.43
CA ASN A 32 -19.22 -40.40 -13.21
C ASN A 32 -18.72 -39.25 -14.12
N ALA A 33 -17.42 -39.23 -14.47
CA ALA A 33 -16.86 -38.17 -15.28
C ALA A 33 -17.47 -38.13 -16.69
N ILE A 34 -17.60 -36.92 -17.23
CA ILE A 34 -18.14 -36.68 -18.58
C ILE A 34 -17.11 -35.91 -19.41
N VAL A 35 -16.73 -36.44 -20.56
CA VAL A 35 -15.83 -35.83 -21.53
C VAL A 35 -16.53 -35.75 -22.89
N TYR A 36 -16.81 -34.56 -23.40
CA TYR A 36 -17.53 -34.38 -24.65
C TYR A 36 -17.13 -33.14 -25.45
N GLY A 37 -17.78 -32.89 -26.57
CA GLY A 37 -17.36 -31.86 -27.55
C GLY A 37 -16.11 -32.31 -28.31
N ASN A 38 -15.17 -31.42 -28.51
CA ASN A 38 -13.85 -31.74 -29.14
C ASN A 38 -12.75 -31.88 -28.07
N ALA A 39 -13.10 -32.22 -26.84
CA ALA A 39 -12.15 -32.34 -25.75
C ALA A 39 -11.13 -33.44 -25.98
N LYS A 40 -9.90 -33.22 -25.57
CA LYS A 40 -8.79 -34.17 -25.64
C LYS A 40 -8.22 -34.44 -24.26
N VAL A 41 -8.17 -35.69 -23.85
CA VAL A 41 -7.53 -36.15 -22.62
C VAL A 41 -6.40 -37.11 -23.03
N GLY A 42 -5.19 -36.82 -22.73
CA GLY A 42 -4.03 -37.60 -23.20
C GLY A 42 -2.89 -37.66 -22.20
N GLU A 43 -1.84 -38.39 -22.61
CA GLU A 43 -0.69 -38.76 -21.77
C GLU A 43 -1.14 -39.51 -20.50
N ASP A 44 -0.70 -39.12 -19.31
CA ASP A 44 -1.08 -39.75 -18.04
C ASP A 44 -2.19 -38.93 -17.30
N ALA A 45 -2.98 -38.14 -18.02
CA ALA A 45 -4.04 -37.29 -17.44
C ALA A 45 -5.21 -38.13 -16.89
N GLU A 46 -5.77 -37.69 -15.77
CA GLU A 46 -6.88 -38.33 -15.10
C GLU A 46 -8.09 -37.39 -15.00
N VAL A 47 -9.27 -37.88 -15.40
CA VAL A 47 -10.57 -37.20 -15.22
C VAL A 47 -11.51 -38.16 -14.46
N TYR A 48 -11.89 -37.80 -13.23
CA TYR A 48 -12.62 -38.73 -12.38
C TYR A 48 -13.64 -38.05 -11.44
N ASP A 49 -14.32 -38.86 -10.65
CA ASP A 49 -15.46 -38.50 -9.81
C ASP A 49 -16.67 -38.01 -10.65
N ASN A 50 -17.10 -36.75 -10.46
CA ASN A 50 -18.20 -36.14 -11.23
C ASN A 50 -17.68 -34.99 -12.11
N ALA A 51 -16.40 -35.02 -12.50
CA ALA A 51 -15.80 -33.95 -13.29
C ALA A 51 -16.36 -33.89 -14.71
N GLU A 52 -16.48 -32.68 -15.23
CA GLU A 52 -16.93 -32.40 -16.58
C GLU A 52 -15.88 -31.71 -17.41
N VAL A 53 -15.56 -32.25 -18.59
CA VAL A 53 -14.58 -31.68 -19.54
C VAL A 53 -15.25 -31.51 -20.89
N CYS A 54 -15.43 -30.29 -21.37
CA CYS A 54 -16.25 -30.03 -22.56
C CYS A 54 -15.67 -28.95 -23.51
N GLY A 55 -16.20 -28.91 -24.72
CA GLY A 55 -15.76 -27.94 -25.76
C GLY A 55 -14.45 -28.38 -26.41
N ASN A 56 -13.52 -27.45 -26.61
CA ASN A 56 -12.20 -27.72 -27.23
C ASN A 56 -11.07 -27.83 -26.19
N VAL A 57 -11.40 -28.30 -24.99
CA VAL A 57 -10.44 -28.43 -23.87
C VAL A 57 -9.36 -29.46 -24.17
N ILE A 58 -8.17 -29.22 -23.67
CA ILE A 58 -7.06 -30.17 -23.70
C ILE A 58 -6.57 -30.41 -22.28
N VAL A 59 -6.59 -31.68 -21.83
CA VAL A 59 -6.03 -32.13 -20.54
C VAL A 59 -4.92 -33.13 -20.85
N PHE A 60 -3.69 -32.85 -20.43
CA PHE A 60 -2.55 -33.73 -20.73
C PHE A 60 -1.42 -33.63 -19.68
N GLY A 61 -0.37 -34.45 -19.84
CA GLY A 61 0.63 -34.65 -18.79
C GLY A 61 0.07 -35.49 -17.65
N ASN A 62 0.47 -35.19 -16.43
CA ASN A 62 -0.08 -35.81 -15.21
C ASN A 62 -1.23 -34.99 -14.60
N ALA A 63 -1.92 -34.20 -15.41
CA ALA A 63 -2.98 -33.31 -14.96
C ALA A 63 -4.20 -34.08 -14.42
N LYS A 64 -4.80 -33.58 -13.36
CA LYS A 64 -5.98 -34.24 -12.73
C LYS A 64 -7.16 -33.28 -12.66
N VAL A 65 -8.30 -33.71 -13.18
CA VAL A 65 -9.59 -33.03 -13.07
C VAL A 65 -10.55 -33.93 -12.27
N ARG A 66 -11.01 -33.47 -11.12
CA ARG A 66 -11.78 -34.31 -10.17
C ARG A 66 -12.89 -33.59 -9.44
N GLY A 67 -13.61 -34.32 -8.60
CA GLY A 67 -14.72 -33.80 -7.81
C GLY A 67 -15.88 -33.40 -8.69
N LYS A 68 -16.40 -32.21 -8.57
CA LYS A 68 -17.39 -31.61 -9.47
C LYS A 68 -16.81 -30.48 -10.30
N ALA A 69 -15.51 -30.55 -10.61
CA ALA A 69 -14.84 -29.52 -11.40
C ALA A 69 -15.39 -29.50 -12.83
N GLU A 70 -15.56 -28.30 -13.36
CA GLU A 70 -15.96 -28.06 -14.74
C GLU A 70 -14.80 -27.40 -15.52
N VAL A 71 -14.34 -28.03 -16.61
CA VAL A 71 -13.31 -27.48 -17.50
C VAL A 71 -13.90 -27.40 -18.90
N CYS A 72 -14.18 -26.19 -19.37
CA CYS A 72 -14.91 -25.98 -20.62
C CYS A 72 -14.33 -24.89 -21.53
N GLY A 73 -14.84 -24.79 -22.75
CA GLY A 73 -14.43 -23.80 -23.74
C GLY A 73 -13.18 -24.21 -24.50
N ASN A 74 -12.13 -23.42 -24.43
CA ASN A 74 -10.83 -23.66 -25.05
C ASN A 74 -9.70 -23.71 -23.99
N ALA A 75 -10.01 -24.12 -22.78
CA ALA A 75 -9.06 -24.18 -21.67
C ALA A 75 -8.04 -25.30 -21.88
N ILE A 76 -6.85 -25.13 -21.32
CA ILE A 76 -5.78 -26.13 -21.34
C ILE A 76 -5.32 -26.38 -19.91
N VAL A 77 -5.26 -27.64 -19.50
CA VAL A 77 -4.76 -28.09 -18.19
C VAL A 77 -3.64 -29.10 -18.43
N TYR A 78 -2.42 -28.81 -17.98
CA TYR A 78 -1.29 -29.70 -18.24
C TYR A 78 -0.19 -29.68 -17.15
N GLY A 79 0.80 -30.53 -17.31
CA GLY A 79 1.83 -30.77 -16.30
C GLY A 79 1.26 -31.59 -15.16
N ASN A 80 1.55 -31.24 -13.91
CA ASN A 80 0.98 -31.90 -12.72
C ASN A 80 -0.21 -31.10 -12.14
N ALA A 81 -0.83 -30.25 -12.93
CA ALA A 81 -1.90 -29.35 -12.49
C ALA A 81 -3.13 -30.11 -11.98
N LYS A 82 -3.77 -29.55 -10.94
CA LYS A 82 -4.95 -30.17 -10.32
C LYS A 82 -6.12 -29.19 -10.34
N VAL A 83 -7.23 -29.61 -10.93
CA VAL A 83 -8.51 -28.89 -10.88
C VAL A 83 -9.50 -29.76 -10.13
N GLY A 84 -10.06 -29.29 -9.04
CA GLY A 84 -10.86 -30.14 -8.18
C GLY A 84 -12.00 -29.47 -7.43
N GLU A 85 -12.72 -30.26 -6.68
CA GLU A 85 -13.93 -29.88 -5.94
C GLU A 85 -15.03 -29.30 -6.87
N ASN A 86 -15.41 -28.04 -6.69
CA ASN A 86 -16.40 -27.36 -7.53
C ASN A 86 -15.75 -26.24 -8.38
N ALA A 87 -14.45 -26.35 -8.68
CA ALA A 87 -13.75 -25.35 -9.44
C ALA A 87 -14.23 -25.26 -10.90
N GLU A 88 -14.33 -24.07 -11.43
CA GLU A 88 -14.74 -23.79 -12.79
C GLU A 88 -13.58 -23.19 -13.59
N VAL A 89 -13.19 -23.83 -14.69
CA VAL A 89 -12.12 -23.37 -15.60
C VAL A 89 -12.68 -23.27 -17.02
N TYR A 90 -12.78 -22.08 -17.57
CA TYR A 90 -13.40 -21.89 -18.89
C TYR A 90 -12.78 -20.75 -19.71
N GLY A 91 -13.25 -20.54 -20.94
CA GLY A 91 -12.68 -19.62 -21.90
C GLY A 91 -11.38 -20.18 -22.50
N LYS A 92 -10.31 -19.39 -22.49
CA LYS A 92 -8.95 -19.79 -22.93
C LYS A 92 -7.99 -19.87 -21.75
N ALA A 93 -8.49 -20.22 -20.57
CA ALA A 93 -7.68 -20.32 -19.37
C ALA A 93 -6.60 -21.39 -19.50
N LEU A 94 -5.45 -21.14 -18.90
CA LEU A 94 -4.30 -22.04 -18.91
C LEU A 94 -3.89 -22.39 -17.48
N ILE A 95 -3.96 -23.66 -17.11
CA ILE A 95 -3.55 -24.19 -15.80
C ILE A 95 -2.37 -25.15 -16.04
N TYR A 96 -1.23 -24.88 -15.43
CA TYR A 96 0.00 -25.63 -15.75
C TYR A 96 0.97 -25.79 -14.55
N GLY A 97 2.03 -26.55 -14.75
CA GLY A 97 2.99 -26.86 -13.68
C GLY A 97 2.35 -27.68 -12.59
N ASP A 98 2.62 -27.36 -11.34
CA ASP A 98 2.00 -27.99 -10.16
C ASP A 98 0.82 -27.17 -9.59
N ALA A 99 0.25 -26.27 -10.39
CA ALA A 99 -0.82 -25.38 -9.99
C ALA A 99 -2.08 -26.13 -9.51
N LYS A 100 -2.75 -25.55 -8.52
CA LYS A 100 -3.98 -26.12 -7.95
C LYS A 100 -5.12 -25.11 -8.02
N VAL A 101 -6.25 -25.53 -8.57
CA VAL A 101 -7.51 -24.77 -8.60
C VAL A 101 -8.61 -25.62 -7.97
N TYR A 102 -9.15 -25.19 -6.83
CA TYR A 102 -10.11 -26.01 -6.07
C TYR A 102 -11.11 -25.16 -5.26
N GLY A 103 -11.99 -25.81 -4.49
CA GLY A 103 -13.10 -25.12 -3.82
C GLY A 103 -14.16 -24.68 -4.80
N ASN A 104 -14.61 -23.46 -4.74
CA ASN A 104 -15.53 -22.84 -5.71
C ASN A 104 -14.79 -21.78 -6.55
N ALA A 105 -13.50 -21.95 -6.75
CA ALA A 105 -12.66 -20.99 -7.49
C ALA A 105 -13.02 -20.97 -8.99
N LYS A 106 -12.90 -19.78 -9.59
CA LYS A 106 -13.18 -19.59 -11.02
C LYS A 106 -11.96 -19.04 -11.75
N VAL A 107 -11.52 -19.69 -12.81
CA VAL A 107 -10.43 -19.24 -13.68
C VAL A 107 -10.95 -19.16 -15.11
N TYR A 108 -11.01 -17.98 -15.70
CA TYR A 108 -11.63 -17.81 -17.00
C TYR A 108 -11.00 -16.69 -17.87
N GLY A 109 -11.54 -16.50 -19.07
CA GLY A 109 -10.95 -15.57 -20.05
C GLY A 109 -9.65 -16.12 -20.62
N ASN A 110 -8.58 -15.35 -20.61
CA ASN A 110 -7.22 -15.76 -20.99
C ASN A 110 -6.28 -15.84 -19.79
N ALA A 111 -6.84 -16.09 -18.59
CA ALA A 111 -6.07 -16.16 -17.35
C ALA A 111 -5.09 -17.33 -17.34
N LYS A 112 -3.98 -17.15 -16.64
CA LYS A 112 -2.97 -18.21 -16.48
C LYS A 112 -2.72 -18.47 -14.99
N VAL A 113 -2.76 -19.73 -14.59
CA VAL A 113 -2.39 -20.19 -13.25
C VAL A 113 -1.31 -21.27 -13.42
N GLY A 114 -0.13 -21.04 -12.93
CA GLY A 114 0.99 -21.92 -13.21
C GLY A 114 1.99 -22.07 -12.07
N GLU A 115 2.98 -22.90 -12.34
CA GLU A 115 4.00 -23.31 -11.37
C GLU A 115 3.33 -23.93 -10.12
N ASP A 116 3.63 -23.49 -8.91
CA ASP A 116 3.05 -23.99 -7.65
C ASP A 116 1.88 -23.14 -7.15
N ALA A 117 1.30 -22.27 -7.98
CA ALA A 117 0.24 -21.35 -7.56
C ALA A 117 -1.05 -22.06 -7.16
N GLU A 118 -1.73 -21.53 -6.16
CA GLU A 118 -2.99 -22.08 -5.67
C GLU A 118 -4.12 -21.02 -5.75
N VAL A 119 -5.25 -21.40 -6.34
CA VAL A 119 -6.48 -20.58 -6.40
C VAL A 119 -7.62 -21.38 -5.79
N TYR A 120 -8.18 -20.94 -4.68
CA TYR A 120 -9.16 -21.72 -3.95
C TYR A 120 -10.27 -20.90 -3.25
N ASP A 121 -11.15 -21.57 -2.52
CA ASP A 121 -12.37 -21.02 -1.94
C ASP A 121 -13.31 -20.45 -3.02
N LYS A 122 -13.56 -19.14 -3.02
CA LYS A 122 -14.41 -18.43 -4.00
C LYS A 122 -13.62 -17.41 -4.81
N ALA A 123 -12.30 -17.59 -4.89
CA ALA A 123 -11.43 -16.66 -5.62
C ALA A 123 -11.70 -16.71 -7.14
N GLU A 124 -11.55 -15.55 -7.78
CA GLU A 124 -11.73 -15.43 -9.23
C GLU A 124 -10.48 -14.87 -9.89
N VAL A 125 -9.99 -15.55 -10.93
CA VAL A 125 -8.83 -15.10 -11.74
C VAL A 125 -9.28 -15.05 -13.21
N TYR A 126 -9.30 -13.88 -13.81
CA TYR A 126 -9.87 -13.76 -15.15
C TYR A 126 -9.23 -12.68 -16.05
N ASP A 127 -9.78 -12.51 -17.26
CA ASP A 127 -9.24 -11.71 -18.34
C ASP A 127 -7.85 -12.22 -18.79
N LYS A 128 -6.78 -11.48 -18.56
CA LYS A 128 -5.40 -11.84 -18.87
C LYS A 128 -4.52 -11.90 -17.61
N ALA A 129 -5.13 -12.09 -16.45
CA ALA A 129 -4.41 -12.18 -15.18
C ALA A 129 -3.48 -13.40 -15.16
N GLU A 130 -2.33 -13.23 -14.53
CA GLU A 130 -1.32 -14.30 -14.40
C GLU A 130 -1.01 -14.52 -12.92
N VAL A 131 -1.12 -15.76 -12.45
CA VAL A 131 -0.80 -16.20 -11.10
C VAL A 131 0.22 -17.34 -11.19
N TYR A 132 1.40 -17.18 -10.64
CA TYR A 132 2.46 -18.17 -10.74
C TYR A 132 3.45 -18.13 -9.55
N GLY A 133 4.47 -19.00 -9.55
CA GLY A 133 5.29 -19.22 -8.38
C GLY A 133 4.51 -19.93 -7.30
N ASN A 134 4.75 -19.61 -6.05
CA ASN A 134 4.01 -20.14 -4.88
C ASN A 134 2.90 -19.18 -4.43
N ALA A 135 2.33 -18.39 -5.34
CA ALA A 135 1.30 -17.42 -5.01
C ALA A 135 -0.03 -18.08 -4.63
N GLN A 136 -0.74 -17.47 -3.68
CA GLN A 136 -2.03 -17.97 -3.20
C GLN A 136 -3.13 -16.92 -3.36
N ILE A 137 -4.22 -17.30 -4.01
CA ILE A 137 -5.42 -16.47 -4.18
C ILE A 137 -6.60 -17.22 -3.55
N TYR A 138 -7.22 -16.65 -2.51
CA TYR A 138 -8.28 -17.34 -1.78
C TYR A 138 -9.33 -16.41 -1.15
N GLY A 139 -10.31 -17.01 -0.49
CA GLY A 139 -11.46 -16.28 0.01
C GLY A 139 -12.39 -15.83 -1.11
N ASN A 140 -12.73 -14.57 -1.18
CA ASN A 140 -13.50 -13.94 -2.27
C ASN A 140 -12.61 -12.96 -3.07
N ALA A 141 -11.32 -13.22 -3.13
CA ALA A 141 -10.36 -12.34 -3.82
C ALA A 141 -10.54 -12.38 -5.34
N ILE A 142 -10.27 -11.26 -5.99
CA ILE A 142 -10.41 -11.09 -7.43
C ILE A 142 -9.09 -10.62 -8.03
N VAL A 143 -8.55 -11.35 -9.01
CA VAL A 143 -7.39 -10.95 -9.80
C VAL A 143 -7.78 -10.89 -11.27
N ARG A 144 -7.69 -9.72 -11.90
CA ARG A 144 -8.22 -9.51 -13.25
C ARG A 144 -7.39 -8.58 -14.13
N ALA A 145 -7.82 -8.42 -15.36
CA ALA A 145 -7.19 -7.61 -16.41
C ALA A 145 -5.78 -8.16 -16.76
N ASN A 146 -4.74 -7.38 -16.66
CA ASN A 146 -3.37 -7.84 -16.91
C ASN A 146 -2.56 -7.94 -15.60
N ALA A 147 -3.23 -8.08 -14.46
CA ALA A 147 -2.59 -8.15 -13.15
C ALA A 147 -1.74 -9.42 -13.00
N LYS A 148 -0.64 -9.29 -12.28
CA LYS A 148 0.26 -10.42 -11.99
C LYS A 148 0.43 -10.61 -10.49
N VAL A 149 0.29 -11.85 -10.05
CA VAL A 149 0.56 -12.24 -8.66
C VAL A 149 1.54 -13.41 -8.67
N TYR A 150 2.71 -13.23 -8.07
CA TYR A 150 3.76 -14.25 -8.13
C TYR A 150 4.71 -14.23 -6.93
N GLY A 151 5.72 -15.11 -6.94
CA GLY A 151 6.56 -15.37 -5.78
C GLY A 151 5.77 -16.12 -4.70
N LYS A 152 5.76 -15.64 -3.47
CA LYS A 152 4.95 -16.17 -2.36
C LYS A 152 3.83 -15.22 -1.96
N ALA A 153 3.39 -14.37 -2.88
CA ALA A 153 2.39 -13.37 -2.61
C ALA A 153 1.01 -14.00 -2.27
N GLU A 154 0.31 -13.35 -1.37
CA GLU A 154 -1.04 -13.78 -0.96
C GLU A 154 -2.06 -12.68 -1.29
N VAL A 155 -3.17 -13.06 -1.94
CA VAL A 155 -4.31 -12.17 -2.17
C VAL A 155 -5.57 -12.86 -1.64
N CYS A 156 -6.19 -12.30 -0.60
CA CYS A 156 -7.30 -12.99 0.07
C CYS A 156 -8.39 -12.05 0.61
N GLY A 157 -9.37 -12.63 1.30
CA GLY A 157 -10.53 -11.89 1.80
C GLY A 157 -11.43 -11.44 0.65
N LYS A 158 -11.67 -10.15 0.52
CA LYS A 158 -12.39 -9.53 -0.62
C LYS A 158 -11.48 -8.60 -1.41
N ALA A 159 -10.18 -8.85 -1.35
CA ALA A 159 -9.19 -8.01 -2.03
C ALA A 159 -9.33 -8.07 -3.55
N GLY A 160 -9.03 -6.95 -4.20
CA GLY A 160 -9.03 -6.83 -5.66
C GLY A 160 -7.67 -6.43 -6.20
N VAL A 161 -7.15 -7.17 -7.19
CA VAL A 161 -5.94 -6.81 -7.94
C VAL A 161 -6.31 -6.68 -9.42
N CYS A 162 -6.07 -5.51 -10.01
CA CYS A 162 -6.52 -5.23 -11.37
C CYS A 162 -5.56 -4.33 -12.18
N GLY A 163 -5.92 -4.03 -13.44
CA GLY A 163 -5.08 -3.27 -14.34
C GLY A 163 -3.82 -4.05 -14.72
N LYS A 164 -2.66 -3.46 -14.57
CA LYS A 164 -1.34 -4.11 -14.73
C LYS A 164 -0.61 -4.22 -13.39
N ALA A 165 -1.33 -4.19 -12.28
CA ALA A 165 -0.72 -4.25 -10.96
C ALA A 165 0.07 -5.55 -10.76
N GLU A 166 1.20 -5.42 -10.07
CA GLU A 166 2.06 -6.57 -9.74
C GLU A 166 2.15 -6.75 -8.22
N ILE A 167 1.82 -7.94 -7.74
CA ILE A 167 1.98 -8.35 -6.35
C ILE A 167 3.00 -9.49 -6.33
N ARG A 168 4.09 -9.34 -5.59
CA ARG A 168 5.17 -10.32 -5.64
C ARG A 168 5.94 -10.48 -4.34
N ASP A 169 6.88 -11.41 -4.36
CA ASP A 169 7.70 -11.79 -3.22
C ASP A 169 6.83 -12.35 -2.07
N ASP A 170 6.92 -11.84 -0.86
CA ASP A 170 6.10 -12.24 0.30
C ASP A 170 4.98 -11.22 0.60
N ALA A 171 4.58 -10.38 -0.37
CA ALA A 171 3.59 -9.34 -0.18
C ALA A 171 2.18 -9.90 0.03
N LYS A 172 1.38 -9.20 0.84
CA LYS A 172 0.01 -9.62 1.16
C LYS A 172 -1.00 -8.51 0.88
N VAL A 173 -2.09 -8.87 0.22
CA VAL A 173 -3.24 -7.98 -0.05
C VAL A 173 -4.51 -8.67 0.45
N TYR A 174 -5.16 -8.12 1.46
CA TYR A 174 -6.28 -8.81 2.11
C TYR A 174 -7.42 -7.87 2.56
N ASP A 175 -8.43 -8.43 3.21
CA ASP A 175 -9.68 -7.75 3.56
C ASP A 175 -10.42 -7.22 2.32
N LYS A 176 -10.57 -5.90 2.17
CA LYS A 176 -11.21 -5.25 1.02
C LYS A 176 -10.24 -4.34 0.25
N ALA A 177 -8.95 -4.54 0.47
CA ALA A 177 -7.93 -3.72 -0.17
C ALA A 177 -7.95 -3.84 -1.70
N ILE A 178 -7.60 -2.76 -2.38
CA ILE A 178 -7.59 -2.70 -3.84
C ILE A 178 -6.21 -2.26 -4.32
N VAL A 179 -5.59 -3.04 -5.21
CA VAL A 179 -4.35 -2.69 -5.89
C VAL A 179 -4.58 -2.72 -7.40
N CYS A 180 -4.47 -1.58 -8.06
CA CYS A 180 -4.88 -1.45 -9.46
C CYS A 180 -3.93 -0.59 -10.31
N GLU A 181 -4.20 -0.54 -11.60
CA GLU A 181 -3.43 0.17 -12.62
C GLU A 181 -2.01 -0.41 -12.73
N ASP A 182 -0.96 0.40 -12.70
CA ASP A 182 0.44 -0.03 -12.77
C ASP A 182 1.10 -0.12 -11.38
N ALA A 183 0.32 -0.25 -10.30
CA ALA A 183 0.81 -0.31 -8.93
C ALA A 183 1.63 -1.57 -8.65
N ASN A 184 2.68 -1.42 -7.85
CA ASN A 184 3.59 -2.50 -7.49
C ASN A 184 3.67 -2.69 -5.98
N VAL A 185 3.40 -3.91 -5.50
CA VAL A 185 3.48 -4.28 -4.09
C VAL A 185 4.44 -5.47 -3.96
N TYR A 186 5.51 -5.33 -3.20
CA TYR A 186 6.53 -6.37 -3.11
C TYR A 186 7.31 -6.37 -1.79
N GLY A 187 8.25 -7.31 -1.64
CA GLY A 187 8.90 -7.58 -0.37
C GLY A 187 7.92 -8.22 0.61
N LYS A 188 7.82 -7.73 1.82
CA LYS A 188 6.87 -8.19 2.84
C LYS A 188 5.74 -7.17 3.10
N ALA A 189 5.50 -6.29 2.14
CA ALA A 189 4.50 -5.24 2.27
C ALA A 189 3.09 -5.80 2.46
N GLN A 190 2.29 -5.09 3.26
CA GLN A 190 0.92 -5.50 3.57
C GLN A 190 -0.07 -4.38 3.22
N ILE A 191 -1.08 -4.71 2.44
CA ILE A 191 -2.18 -3.81 2.07
C ILE A 191 -3.49 -4.42 2.57
N TYR A 192 -4.20 -3.76 3.48
CA TYR A 192 -5.39 -4.34 4.10
C TYR A 192 -6.44 -3.30 4.53
N GLY A 193 -7.56 -3.79 5.08
CA GLY A 193 -8.72 -2.95 5.35
C GLY A 193 -9.42 -2.53 4.07
N ASP A 194 -9.80 -1.26 3.94
CA ASP A 194 -10.37 -0.65 2.74
C ASP A 194 -9.31 0.17 1.96
N ALA A 195 -8.01 -0.12 2.15
CA ALA A 195 -6.91 0.64 1.55
C ALA A 195 -6.85 0.50 0.04
N LYS A 196 -6.37 1.56 -0.63
CA LYS A 196 -6.23 1.59 -2.09
C LYS A 196 -4.82 1.99 -2.50
N VAL A 197 -4.22 1.20 -3.41
CA VAL A 197 -2.92 1.48 -4.03
C VAL A 197 -3.11 1.43 -5.55
N TRP A 198 -2.86 2.52 -6.23
CA TRP A 198 -3.18 2.63 -7.65
C TRP A 198 -2.22 3.55 -8.44
N TYR A 199 -2.36 3.55 -9.77
CA TYR A 199 -1.41 4.17 -10.72
C TYR A 199 -0.01 3.56 -10.59
N ASP A 200 1.05 4.36 -10.66
CA ASP A 200 2.45 3.89 -10.58
C ASP A 200 2.97 3.77 -9.15
N ALA A 201 2.06 3.72 -8.15
CA ALA A 201 2.44 3.68 -6.74
C ALA A 201 3.20 2.40 -6.38
N LYS A 202 4.19 2.53 -5.50
CA LYS A 202 5.00 1.42 -5.03
C LYS A 202 4.92 1.27 -3.52
N VAL A 203 4.64 0.07 -3.06
CA VAL A 203 4.65 -0.28 -1.62
C VAL A 203 5.55 -1.49 -1.43
N TYR A 204 6.61 -1.36 -0.65
CA TYR A 204 7.61 -2.43 -0.52
C TYR A 204 8.38 -2.41 0.80
N GLY A 205 9.29 -3.38 0.98
CA GLY A 205 9.92 -3.62 2.27
C GLY A 205 8.95 -4.28 3.23
N ASN A 206 8.86 -3.80 4.46
CA ASN A 206 7.87 -4.22 5.46
C ASN A 206 6.73 -3.20 5.60
N ALA A 207 6.53 -2.33 4.61
CA ALA A 207 5.57 -1.23 4.67
C ALA A 207 4.12 -1.73 4.81
N GLU A 208 3.32 -0.97 5.55
CA GLU A 208 1.90 -1.28 5.72
C GLU A 208 1.01 -0.12 5.23
N VAL A 209 0.00 -0.43 4.44
CA VAL A 209 -1.04 0.51 4.02
C VAL A 209 -2.40 -0.06 4.41
N CYS A 210 -3.11 0.60 5.32
CA CYS A 210 -4.34 0.04 5.85
C CYS A 210 -5.43 1.06 6.20
N GLY A 211 -6.55 0.58 6.72
CA GLY A 211 -7.72 1.39 6.99
C GLY A 211 -8.37 1.86 5.69
N LYS A 212 -8.58 3.15 5.50
CA LYS A 212 -9.07 3.75 4.24
C LYS A 212 -7.99 4.59 3.55
N ALA A 213 -6.72 4.30 3.83
CA ALA A 213 -5.60 5.03 3.25
C ALA A 213 -5.54 4.87 1.72
N GLU A 214 -5.13 5.93 1.04
CA GLU A 214 -4.94 5.92 -0.41
C GLU A 214 -3.49 6.27 -0.77
N VAL A 215 -2.84 5.42 -1.56
CA VAL A 215 -1.50 5.64 -2.12
C VAL A 215 -1.61 5.64 -3.64
N ARG A 216 -1.23 6.74 -4.29
CA ARG A 216 -1.45 6.89 -5.74
C ARG A 216 -0.39 7.75 -6.43
N GLY A 217 -0.46 7.79 -7.76
CA GLY A 217 0.54 8.47 -8.59
C GLY A 217 1.86 7.69 -8.56
N LYS A 218 2.98 8.37 -8.44
CA LYS A 218 4.30 7.75 -8.30
C LYS A 218 4.78 7.69 -6.85
N ALA A 219 3.86 7.70 -5.90
CA ALA A 219 4.19 7.65 -4.48
C ALA A 219 4.90 6.34 -4.11
N GLU A 220 5.87 6.43 -3.21
CA GLU A 220 6.62 5.28 -2.71
C GLU A 220 6.45 5.17 -1.19
N ILE A 221 5.98 4.01 -0.72
CA ILE A 221 5.93 3.64 0.69
C ILE A 221 6.86 2.45 0.87
N ARG A 222 7.85 2.56 1.75
CA ARG A 222 8.87 1.52 1.88
C ARG A 222 9.43 1.35 3.29
N ASP A 223 10.28 0.36 3.42
CA ASP A 223 10.92 -0.01 4.67
C ASP A 223 9.86 -0.41 5.72
N ASP A 224 9.83 0.18 6.90
CA ASP A 224 8.84 -0.11 7.95
C ASP A 224 7.76 1.01 8.05
N ALA A 225 7.57 1.79 6.99
CA ALA A 225 6.64 2.91 6.97
C ALA A 225 5.18 2.45 7.02
N ASN A 226 4.36 3.21 7.74
CA ASN A 226 2.95 2.90 7.93
C ASN A 226 2.05 4.06 7.47
N VAL A 227 1.09 3.76 6.59
CA VAL A 227 0.08 4.71 6.10
C VAL A 227 -1.30 4.16 6.44
N TYR A 228 -2.05 4.82 7.33
CA TYR A 228 -3.31 4.27 7.82
C TYR A 228 -4.38 5.34 8.15
N GLY A 229 -5.56 4.88 8.57
CA GLY A 229 -6.71 5.76 8.75
C GLY A 229 -7.28 6.21 7.40
N ASN A 230 -7.50 7.50 7.19
CA ASN A 230 -7.93 8.10 5.93
C ASN A 230 -6.79 8.86 5.24
N ALA A 231 -5.54 8.53 5.53
CA ALA A 231 -4.38 9.25 5.01
C ALA A 231 -4.24 9.10 3.49
N ASN A 232 -3.74 10.15 2.85
CA ASN A 232 -3.54 10.19 1.41
C ASN A 232 -2.06 10.50 1.09
N VAL A 233 -1.40 9.63 0.33
CA VAL A 233 -0.04 9.83 -0.15
C VAL A 233 -0.05 9.77 -1.69
N TYR A 234 0.32 10.86 -2.37
CA TYR A 234 0.21 10.93 -3.82
C TYR A 234 1.27 11.82 -4.50
N GLY A 235 1.22 11.93 -5.82
CA GLY A 235 2.26 12.58 -6.60
C GLY A 235 3.54 11.75 -6.62
N ASN A 236 4.68 12.34 -6.35
CA ASN A 236 5.98 11.68 -6.21
C ASN A 236 6.42 11.57 -4.73
N ALA A 237 5.49 11.65 -3.79
CA ALA A 237 5.78 11.64 -2.37
C ALA A 237 6.43 10.33 -1.92
N LYS A 238 7.31 10.42 -0.93
CA LYS A 238 8.01 9.26 -0.38
C LYS A 238 7.84 9.19 1.13
N VAL A 239 7.41 8.03 1.62
CA VAL A 239 7.29 7.73 3.05
C VAL A 239 8.12 6.48 3.34
N TYR A 240 9.13 6.56 4.20
CA TYR A 240 10.06 5.46 4.43
C TYR A 240 10.69 5.46 5.84
N GLY A 241 11.54 4.49 6.11
CA GLY A 241 12.01 4.23 7.47
C GLY A 241 10.84 3.79 8.35
N ASN A 242 10.76 4.25 9.60
CA ASN A 242 9.65 3.96 10.52
C ASN A 242 8.56 5.05 10.50
N ALA A 243 8.50 5.87 9.47
CA ALA A 243 7.57 7.01 9.39
C ALA A 243 6.11 6.57 9.41
N LYS A 244 5.26 7.40 10.03
CA LYS A 244 3.83 7.14 10.12
C LYS A 244 3.01 8.31 9.58
N VAL A 245 2.12 8.02 8.63
CA VAL A 245 1.16 8.98 8.07
C VAL A 245 -0.25 8.48 8.34
N TYR A 246 -1.04 9.20 9.14
CA TYR A 246 -2.34 8.69 9.57
C TYR A 246 -3.40 9.77 9.86
N GLY A 247 -4.59 9.36 10.28
CA GLY A 247 -5.73 10.26 10.39
C GLY A 247 -6.22 10.68 9.01
N ASN A 248 -6.38 11.98 8.77
CA ASN A 248 -6.74 12.55 7.46
C ASN A 248 -5.53 13.25 6.81
N ALA A 249 -4.32 12.92 7.21
CA ALA A 249 -3.11 13.59 6.73
C ALA A 249 -2.89 13.40 5.24
N LYS A 250 -2.28 14.40 4.61
CA LYS A 250 -1.91 14.37 3.20
C LYS A 250 -0.43 14.61 3.02
N VAL A 251 0.23 13.75 2.25
CA VAL A 251 1.62 13.90 1.83
C VAL A 251 1.67 13.81 0.30
N TYR A 252 2.09 14.87 -0.37
CA TYR A 252 1.96 14.91 -1.83
C TYR A 252 3.06 15.72 -2.54
N ASP A 253 2.99 15.82 -3.86
CA ASP A 253 4.02 16.36 -4.74
C ASP A 253 5.35 15.60 -4.59
N ASN A 254 6.45 16.26 -4.25
CA ASN A 254 7.76 15.66 -4.03
C ASN A 254 8.12 15.53 -2.54
N ALA A 255 7.14 15.66 -1.66
CA ALA A 255 7.37 15.65 -0.21
C ALA A 255 7.96 14.32 0.28
N LYS A 256 8.80 14.41 1.29
CA LYS A 256 9.44 13.25 1.91
C LYS A 256 9.17 13.22 3.41
N VAL A 257 8.75 12.06 3.90
CA VAL A 257 8.54 11.79 5.33
C VAL A 257 9.30 10.51 5.67
N TRP A 258 10.27 10.57 6.61
CA TRP A 258 11.09 9.39 6.88
C TRP A 258 11.59 9.30 8.31
N ASP A 259 12.35 8.24 8.58
CA ASP A 259 12.78 7.83 9.91
C ASP A 259 11.57 7.65 10.84
N ASP A 260 11.56 8.19 12.04
CA ASP A 260 10.47 8.05 12.99
C ASP A 260 9.44 9.21 12.94
N ALA A 261 9.46 9.99 11.86
CA ALA A 261 8.57 11.14 11.69
C ALA A 261 7.09 10.74 11.63
N LYS A 262 6.23 11.65 12.14
CA LYS A 262 4.78 11.42 12.17
C LYS A 262 4.03 12.60 11.57
N VAL A 263 3.16 12.31 10.60
CA VAL A 263 2.25 13.29 9.98
C VAL A 263 0.82 12.77 10.20
N TYR A 264 0.00 13.51 10.94
CA TYR A 264 -1.30 12.98 11.34
C TYR A 264 -2.41 14.03 11.51
N ASP A 265 -3.59 13.58 11.88
CA ASP A 265 -4.83 14.36 11.90
C ASP A 265 -5.15 14.96 10.52
N ASN A 266 -5.24 16.28 10.37
CA ASN A 266 -5.51 16.95 9.10
C ASN A 266 -4.25 17.65 8.52
N ALA A 267 -3.05 17.25 8.94
CA ALA A 267 -1.82 17.88 8.50
C ALA A 267 -1.55 17.67 7.02
N GLU A 268 -0.91 18.65 6.39
CA GLU A 268 -0.50 18.58 4.99
C GLU A 268 1.02 18.80 4.85
N VAL A 269 1.70 17.91 4.11
CA VAL A 269 3.11 18.02 3.77
C VAL A 269 3.23 17.91 2.25
N CYS A 270 3.70 18.96 1.57
CA CYS A 270 3.71 19.01 0.11
C CYS A 270 4.87 19.81 -0.50
N GLY A 271 4.91 19.94 -1.81
CA GLY A 271 6.04 20.54 -2.52
C GLY A 271 7.29 19.68 -2.37
N ASN A 272 8.43 20.30 -2.09
CA ASN A 272 9.69 19.61 -1.80
C ASN A 272 9.95 19.46 -0.30
N ALA A 273 8.93 19.64 0.53
CA ALA A 273 9.06 19.64 1.98
C ALA A 273 9.58 18.31 2.53
N LYS A 274 10.35 18.40 3.60
CA LYS A 274 10.96 17.26 4.25
C LYS A 274 10.57 17.22 5.73
N VAL A 275 10.17 16.05 6.21
CA VAL A 275 9.86 15.80 7.63
C VAL A 275 10.56 14.51 8.04
N TRP A 276 11.50 14.59 9.00
CA TRP A 276 12.29 13.41 9.35
C TRP A 276 12.72 13.35 10.83
N GLU A 277 13.42 12.30 11.17
CA GLU A 277 13.74 11.93 12.52
C GLU A 277 12.46 11.81 13.35
N ASP A 278 12.41 12.25 14.58
CA ASP A 278 11.23 12.18 15.43
C ASP A 278 10.25 13.34 15.26
N ALA A 279 10.35 14.10 14.18
CA ALA A 279 9.51 15.27 13.94
C ALA A 279 8.01 14.92 13.82
N LYS A 280 7.16 15.84 14.28
CA LYS A 280 5.70 15.66 14.25
C LYS A 280 5.01 16.85 13.60
N VAL A 281 4.17 16.57 12.59
CA VAL A 281 3.31 17.54 11.93
C VAL A 281 1.85 17.09 12.10
N TYR A 282 1.02 17.90 12.78
CA TYR A 282 -0.30 17.41 13.15
C TYR A 282 -1.35 18.52 13.32
N VAL A 283 -2.59 18.13 13.61
CA VAL A 283 -3.79 18.95 13.63
C VAL A 283 -4.04 19.51 12.22
N ASN A 284 -3.97 20.81 11.95
CA ASN A 284 -4.18 21.43 10.65
C ASN A 284 -2.89 22.08 10.11
N ALA A 285 -1.74 21.66 10.62
CA ALA A 285 -0.46 22.24 10.23
C ALA A 285 -0.11 21.94 8.76
N LYS A 286 0.56 22.90 8.13
CA LYS A 286 1.00 22.78 6.74
C LYS A 286 2.50 22.99 6.63
N VAL A 287 3.21 22.06 5.99
CA VAL A 287 4.64 22.15 5.67
C VAL A 287 4.78 21.99 4.15
N TYR A 288 5.30 23.02 3.47
CA TYR A 288 5.33 23.04 2.02
C TYR A 288 6.52 23.80 1.41
N SER A 289 6.60 23.87 0.09
CA SER A 289 7.78 24.38 -0.64
C SER A 289 9.04 23.58 -0.29
N ASN A 290 10.14 24.21 0.08
CA ASN A 290 11.40 23.55 0.45
C ASN A 290 11.59 23.43 1.97
N ALA A 291 10.53 23.60 2.76
CA ALA A 291 10.64 23.63 4.22
C ALA A 291 11.07 22.28 4.81
N GLU A 292 11.82 22.35 5.88
CA GLU A 292 12.36 21.20 6.58
C GLU A 292 11.93 21.19 8.05
N VAL A 293 11.43 20.04 8.53
CA VAL A 293 11.03 19.82 9.94
C VAL A 293 11.69 18.54 10.43
N TYR A 294 12.58 18.63 11.41
CA TYR A 294 13.38 17.46 11.80
C TYR A 294 13.77 17.44 13.28
N SER A 295 14.47 16.40 13.66
CA SER A 295 14.79 16.07 15.04
C SER A 295 13.49 15.85 15.83
N ASN A 296 13.32 16.41 17.01
CA ASN A 296 12.10 16.26 17.81
C ASN A 296 11.11 17.42 17.63
N ALA A 297 11.22 18.18 16.54
CA ALA A 297 10.40 19.37 16.30
C ALA A 297 8.92 19.02 16.13
N LYS A 298 8.05 19.91 16.58
CA LYS A 298 6.60 19.80 16.45
C LYS A 298 6.04 21.00 15.72
N VAL A 299 5.24 20.74 14.69
CA VAL A 299 4.48 21.76 13.96
C VAL A 299 2.98 21.39 14.04
N TYR A 300 2.16 22.21 14.65
CA TYR A 300 0.76 21.87 14.92
C TYR A 300 -0.17 23.07 14.98
N GLY A 301 -1.46 22.81 15.19
CA GLY A 301 -2.48 23.84 15.13
C GLY A 301 -2.74 24.27 13.69
N ASN A 302 -2.80 25.59 13.44
CA ASN A 302 -2.94 26.15 12.10
C ASN A 302 -1.60 26.72 11.58
N ALA A 303 -0.47 26.21 12.08
CA ALA A 303 0.86 26.68 11.72
C ALA A 303 1.19 26.37 10.27
N LYS A 304 1.88 27.28 9.61
CA LYS A 304 2.41 27.14 8.27
C LYS A 304 3.94 27.26 8.30
N VAL A 305 4.63 26.29 7.76
CA VAL A 305 6.09 26.28 7.58
C VAL A 305 6.37 26.09 6.10
N TYR A 306 7.01 27.04 5.44
CA TYR A 306 7.17 27.03 3.99
C TYR A 306 8.45 27.78 3.53
N GLY A 307 8.59 28.00 2.23
CA GLY A 307 9.82 28.61 1.69
C GLY A 307 11.03 27.73 2.01
N ASN A 308 12.10 28.33 2.49
CA ASN A 308 13.32 27.64 2.92
C ASN A 308 13.44 27.57 4.46
N ALA A 309 12.30 27.53 5.17
CA ALA A 309 12.30 27.49 6.62
C ALA A 309 12.77 26.14 7.16
N GLU A 310 13.51 26.18 8.25
CA GLU A 310 13.94 25.02 9.01
C GLU A 310 13.38 25.07 10.43
N VAL A 311 12.72 23.99 10.87
CA VAL A 311 12.22 23.83 12.23
C VAL A 311 12.81 22.55 12.81
N CYS A 312 13.70 22.68 13.77
CA CYS A 312 14.47 21.54 14.27
C CYS A 312 14.65 21.52 15.79
N GLY A 313 15.32 20.50 16.28
CA GLY A 313 15.59 20.30 17.69
C GLY A 313 14.30 20.05 18.46
N LYS A 314 14.10 20.77 19.57
CA LYS A 314 12.88 20.70 20.37
C LYS A 314 11.91 21.86 20.11
N ALA A 315 11.96 22.44 18.90
CA ALA A 315 11.05 23.52 18.50
C ALA A 315 9.59 23.09 18.54
N GLU A 316 8.72 23.94 19.05
CA GLU A 316 7.29 23.79 18.97
C GLU A 316 6.67 25.01 18.26
N VAL A 317 6.34 24.86 16.98
CA VAL A 317 5.72 25.89 16.13
C VAL A 317 4.23 25.59 16.02
N CYS A 318 3.39 26.47 16.55
CA CYS A 318 1.96 26.18 16.65
C CYS A 318 1.06 27.43 16.52
N GLY A 319 -0.23 27.25 16.75
CA GLY A 319 -1.21 28.33 16.67
C GLY A 319 -1.36 28.89 15.27
N LYS A 320 -1.08 30.17 15.08
CA LYS A 320 -1.15 30.87 13.78
C LYS A 320 0.24 31.22 13.24
N ALA A 321 1.26 30.40 13.54
CA ALA A 321 2.63 30.62 13.05
C ALA A 321 2.67 30.68 11.52
N GLU A 322 3.48 31.59 10.98
CA GLU A 322 3.86 31.67 9.57
C GLU A 322 5.38 31.81 9.45
N VAL A 323 6.05 30.67 9.25
CA VAL A 323 7.50 30.51 9.25
C VAL A 323 7.95 30.14 7.83
N PHE A 324 8.67 31.02 7.15
CA PHE A 324 9.11 30.78 5.76
C PHE A 324 10.60 31.03 5.52
N SER A 325 11.36 31.31 6.59
CA SER A 325 12.81 31.45 6.57
C SER A 325 13.39 30.86 7.85
N THR A 326 14.63 30.44 7.80
CA THR A 326 15.41 30.01 8.98
C THR A 326 15.50 31.10 10.06
N ARG A 327 15.37 32.37 9.68
CA ARG A 327 15.36 33.53 10.62
C ARG A 327 13.97 33.77 11.24
N HIS A 328 12.97 32.97 11.00
CA HIS A 328 11.63 33.12 11.56
C HIS A 328 11.36 32.23 12.78
N VAL A 329 12.36 31.46 13.19
CA VAL A 329 12.26 30.57 14.37
C VAL A 329 13.57 30.65 15.16
N LEU A 330 13.45 30.69 16.48
CA LEU A 330 14.56 30.57 17.42
C LEU A 330 14.14 29.66 18.58
N VAL A 331 14.94 28.66 18.88
CA VAL A 331 14.73 27.76 20.01
C VAL A 331 15.82 28.01 21.04
N ILE A 332 15.44 28.27 22.26
CA ILE A 332 16.36 28.42 23.39
C ILE A 332 15.92 27.44 24.47
N GLY A 333 16.78 26.65 24.94
CA GLY A 333 16.47 25.76 26.03
C GLY A 333 17.71 25.35 26.81
N THR A 334 17.58 24.90 28.03
CA THR A 334 16.37 24.92 28.86
C THR A 334 16.31 26.20 29.64
N ILE A 335 15.14 26.83 29.76
CA ILE A 335 14.98 28.12 30.49
C ILE A 335 13.77 28.07 31.44
N GLY A 336 13.73 29.04 32.34
CA GLY A 336 12.64 29.16 33.35
C GLY A 336 12.77 28.15 34.48
N SER A 337 11.79 28.13 35.37
CA SER A 337 11.79 27.30 36.58
C SER A 337 11.40 25.83 36.33
N GLN A 338 10.96 25.52 35.12
CA GLN A 338 10.56 24.15 34.71
C GLN A 338 11.56 23.52 33.75
N ASP A 339 12.69 24.20 33.48
CA ASP A 339 13.70 23.76 32.50
C ASP A 339 13.11 23.41 31.13
N ASP A 340 12.15 24.22 30.67
CA ASP A 340 11.49 24.02 29.38
C ASP A 340 12.25 24.66 28.21
N PHE A 341 12.00 24.16 26.99
CA PHE A 341 12.45 24.81 25.77
C PHE A 341 11.49 25.94 25.38
N ALA A 342 12.00 27.12 25.14
CA ALA A 342 11.25 28.22 24.57
C ALA A 342 11.46 28.29 23.07
N THR A 343 10.36 28.25 22.31
CA THR A 343 10.34 28.47 20.87
C THR A 343 9.73 29.83 20.59
N PHE A 344 10.51 30.69 19.98
CA PHE A 344 10.09 32.01 19.49
C PHE A 344 9.91 31.89 17.98
N TYR A 345 8.80 32.38 17.43
CA TYR A 345 8.55 32.29 16.00
C TYR A 345 7.67 33.43 15.50
N ARG A 346 7.87 33.76 14.22
CA ARG A 346 7.03 34.71 13.51
C ARG A 346 5.66 34.13 13.30
N ASP A 347 4.62 34.92 13.54
CA ASP A 347 3.25 34.54 13.26
C ASP A 347 2.65 35.32 12.06
N LYS A 348 1.38 35.00 11.73
CA LYS A 348 0.67 35.59 10.60
C LYS A 348 0.49 37.12 10.69
N ASP A 349 0.60 37.72 11.89
CA ASP A 349 0.43 39.14 12.14
C ASP A 349 1.78 39.89 12.13
N ASN A 350 2.86 39.22 11.71
CA ASN A 350 4.25 39.72 11.74
C ASN A 350 4.74 40.07 13.15
N GLU A 351 4.31 39.33 14.13
CA GLU A 351 4.74 39.48 15.51
C GLU A 351 5.44 38.21 15.99
N ILE A 352 6.20 38.34 17.07
CA ILE A 352 6.84 37.18 17.69
C ILE A 352 5.87 36.55 18.69
N THR A 353 5.55 35.30 18.46
CA THR A 353 4.82 34.42 19.38
C THR A 353 5.83 33.53 20.11
N VAL A 354 5.58 33.26 21.39
CA VAL A 354 6.41 32.42 22.25
C VAL A 354 5.61 31.18 22.68
N LYS A 355 6.20 30.02 22.51
CA LYS A 355 5.75 28.74 23.08
C LYS A 355 6.80 28.27 24.09
N CYS A 356 6.45 28.23 25.38
CA CYS A 356 7.34 27.76 26.45
C CYS A 356 6.48 27.03 27.49
N GLY A 357 6.66 25.73 27.65
CA GLY A 357 5.81 24.89 28.47
C GLY A 357 4.32 25.03 28.13
N TYR A 358 3.48 25.45 29.05
CA TYR A 358 2.07 25.74 28.81
C TYR A 358 1.80 27.14 28.23
N PHE A 359 2.79 28.02 28.23
CA PHE A 359 2.61 29.38 27.71
C PHE A 359 2.59 29.40 26.18
N LEU A 360 1.64 30.13 25.61
CA LEU A 360 1.49 30.36 24.18
C LEU A 360 0.83 31.74 23.97
N ASP A 361 1.59 32.76 23.72
CA ASP A 361 1.12 34.11 23.42
C ASP A 361 2.26 34.95 22.84
N LYS A 362 2.01 36.25 22.58
CA LYS A 362 2.97 37.23 22.10
C LYS A 362 4.14 37.44 23.06
N ILE A 363 5.26 37.85 22.54
CA ILE A 363 6.52 38.03 23.28
C ILE A 363 6.39 39.00 24.45
N ASP A 364 5.60 40.08 24.30
CA ASP A 364 5.38 41.06 25.38
C ASP A 364 4.57 40.45 26.53
N LYS A 365 3.58 39.62 26.22
CA LYS A 365 2.81 38.88 27.22
C LYS A 365 3.63 37.83 27.96
N PHE A 366 4.62 37.25 27.25
CA PHE A 366 5.58 36.36 27.89
C PHE A 366 6.41 37.10 28.93
N LEU A 367 6.92 38.29 28.61
CA LEU A 367 7.68 39.13 29.55
C LEU A 367 6.83 39.55 30.76
N GLU A 368 5.58 39.98 30.55
CA GLU A 368 4.65 40.28 31.63
C GLU A 368 4.52 39.08 32.57
N LYS A 369 4.27 37.91 32.02
CA LYS A 369 4.09 36.67 32.78
C LYS A 369 5.35 36.23 33.52
N VAL A 370 6.51 36.33 32.90
CA VAL A 370 7.79 36.07 33.55
C VAL A 370 8.02 37.00 34.73
N THR A 371 7.74 38.30 34.58
CA THR A 371 7.90 39.29 35.65
C THR A 371 6.93 39.04 36.81
N GLU A 372 5.65 38.74 36.52
CA GLU A 372 4.64 38.39 37.55
C GLU A 372 5.06 37.13 38.33
N THR A 373 5.60 36.13 37.67
CA THR A 373 5.84 34.81 38.29
C THR A 373 7.22 34.77 39.00
N HIS A 374 8.24 35.40 38.41
CA HIS A 374 9.62 35.22 38.84
C HIS A 374 10.33 36.52 39.30
N GLY A 375 9.67 37.68 39.17
CA GLY A 375 10.22 38.97 39.60
C GLY A 375 11.60 39.24 38.95
N ASP A 376 12.62 39.44 39.77
CA ASP A 376 14.01 39.67 39.35
C ASP A 376 14.94 38.48 39.61
N SER A 377 14.37 37.28 39.73
CA SER A 377 15.15 36.06 39.92
C SER A 377 16.02 35.75 38.70
N ASN A 378 17.02 34.87 38.86
CA ASN A 378 17.86 34.39 37.76
C ASN A 378 17.01 33.77 36.63
N TYR A 379 15.88 33.14 36.94
CA TYR A 379 14.96 32.61 35.93
C TYR A 379 14.39 33.74 35.06
N ALA A 380 13.97 34.85 35.68
CA ALA A 380 13.47 36.01 34.94
C ALA A 380 14.55 36.64 34.08
N LEU A 381 15.77 36.76 34.58
CA LEU A 381 16.90 37.31 33.83
C LEU A 381 17.22 36.48 32.59
N VAL A 382 17.24 35.15 32.70
CA VAL A 382 17.48 34.26 31.56
C VAL A 382 16.35 34.37 30.53
N CYS A 383 15.07 34.41 30.97
CA CYS A 383 13.94 34.58 30.06
C CYS A 383 13.98 35.95 29.35
N ARG A 384 14.35 37.04 30.03
CA ARG A 384 14.53 38.36 29.40
C ARG A 384 15.65 38.35 28.35
N ALA A 385 16.78 37.71 28.65
CA ALA A 385 17.88 37.57 27.69
C ALA A 385 17.44 36.76 26.45
N ALA A 386 16.66 35.70 26.64
CA ALA A 386 16.09 34.90 25.54
C ALA A 386 15.15 35.74 24.64
N VAL A 387 14.34 36.63 25.26
CA VAL A 387 13.46 37.55 24.52
C VAL A 387 14.28 38.55 23.70
N GLU A 388 15.31 39.12 24.26
CA GLU A 388 16.19 40.05 23.50
C GLU A 388 16.90 39.34 22.34
N ALA A 389 17.38 38.13 22.56
CA ALA A 389 17.93 37.29 21.46
C ALA A 389 16.89 37.05 20.35
N ALA A 390 15.66 36.75 20.72
CA ALA A 390 14.57 36.52 19.75
C ALA A 390 14.24 37.77 18.94
N ARG A 391 14.18 38.96 19.59
CA ARG A 391 13.94 40.23 18.91
C ARG A 391 15.05 40.61 17.91
N LEU A 392 16.26 40.22 18.18
CA LEU A 392 17.40 40.46 17.29
C LEU A 392 17.51 39.43 16.15
N GLN A 393 17.15 38.20 16.43
CA GLN A 393 17.30 37.08 15.48
C GLN A 393 16.11 36.96 14.51
N ILE A 394 14.89 37.16 14.99
CA ILE A 394 13.69 36.92 14.19
C ILE A 394 13.42 38.09 13.27
N ASP A 395 13.44 37.80 11.98
CA ASP A 395 13.12 38.73 10.92
C ASP A 395 11.60 38.86 10.77
N LEU A 396 11.07 40.05 10.98
CA LEU A 396 9.66 40.39 10.81
C LEU A 396 9.39 41.12 9.48
N SER A 397 10.41 41.34 8.65
CA SER A 397 10.23 41.95 7.34
C SER A 397 9.39 41.06 6.43
N ASN A 398 8.63 41.68 5.52
CA ASN A 398 7.80 40.96 4.55
C ASN A 398 8.57 40.59 3.26
N GLU A 399 9.89 40.78 3.26
CA GLU A 399 10.70 40.41 2.10
C GLU A 399 10.82 38.88 2.02
N VAL A 400 9.96 38.29 1.21
CA VAL A 400 10.22 36.98 0.63
C VAL A 400 11.42 37.19 -0.30
N THR A 401 12.58 36.74 0.11
CA THR A 401 13.76 36.73 -0.78
C THR A 401 13.35 35.97 -2.04
N LYS A 402 13.55 36.58 -3.22
CA LYS A 402 13.13 36.10 -4.54
C LYS A 402 13.81 34.79 -5.00
N ASP A 403 14.42 34.03 -4.09
CA ASP A 403 15.14 32.81 -4.39
C ASP A 403 14.29 31.52 -4.23
N ALA A 404 12.95 31.64 -4.23
CA ALA A 404 12.04 30.51 -4.01
C ALA A 404 11.33 29.98 -5.28
N ASP A 405 11.64 30.55 -6.49
CA ASP A 405 10.99 30.17 -7.75
C ASP A 405 12.01 29.87 -8.87
N GLU A 406 13.01 28.98 -8.64
CA GLU A 406 13.74 28.28 -9.69
C GLU A 406 13.87 26.78 -9.44
#